data_f206b1864c5553d8a8c726302f4d387d
#
_entry.id   f206b1864c5553d8a8c726302f4d387d
#
_cell.length_a   1.000
_cell.length_b   1.000
_cell.length_c   1.000
_cell.angle_alpha   90.00
_cell.angle_beta   90.00
_cell.angle_gamma   90.00
#
_symmetry.space_group_name_H-M   'P 1'
#
loop_
_entity.id
_entity.type
_entity.pdbx_description
1 polymer ?
#
loop_
_entity_poly.entity_id
_entity_poly.type
_entity_poly.pdbx_seq_one_letter_code
_entity_poly.pdbx_strand_id
1 'polypeptide(L)'
;MNYKIPVSVLVLVHTADLQVLLLERADRPGFWQSVTGSQDAGETLLQTAQRELAEETGIVAEASILTDWQRQNRYEIYAHWRNRYAPGVTHNTEHVFSLKLPAVQDIVLAPREHLDCQWLPWREAADCVFSWSNAEVIRELPLRMSQRT
;
A
#
# COMPACT_ATOMS: atom_id res chain seq x y z
N MET A 1 1.39 26.20 -3.27
CA MET A 1 0.47 25.09 -3.20
C MET A 1 1.24 23.77 -3.24
N ASN A 2 1.03 22.92 -2.26
CA ASN A 2 1.79 21.67 -2.15
C ASN A 2 1.09 20.55 -2.89
N TYR A 3 1.62 20.22 -4.07
CA TYR A 3 1.12 19.08 -4.83
C TYR A 3 1.80 17.79 -4.37
N LYS A 4 1.09 16.67 -4.51
CA LYS A 4 1.66 15.35 -4.33
C LYS A 4 2.69 15.06 -5.41
N ILE A 5 3.77 14.40 -5.03
CA ILE A 5 4.75 13.86 -5.97
C ILE A 5 4.13 12.61 -6.61
N PRO A 6 4.15 12.46 -7.95
CA PRO A 6 3.53 11.30 -8.62
C PRO A 6 4.43 10.05 -8.55
N VAL A 7 4.98 9.80 -7.40
CA VAL A 7 5.75 8.60 -7.03
C VAL A 7 5.22 8.16 -5.68
N SER A 8 4.82 6.91 -5.58
CA SER A 8 4.24 6.38 -4.35
C SER A 8 4.77 5.00 -4.02
N VAL A 9 4.45 4.54 -2.83
CA VAL A 9 4.70 3.18 -2.39
C VAL A 9 3.38 2.45 -2.17
N LEU A 10 3.41 1.14 -2.32
CA LEU A 10 2.35 0.24 -1.89
C LEU A 10 3.00 -0.81 -1.03
N VAL A 11 2.55 -0.94 0.23
CA VAL A 11 3.11 -1.89 1.17
C VAL A 11 2.08 -2.97 1.46
N LEU A 12 2.37 -4.20 1.03
CA LEU A 12 1.56 -5.35 1.37
C LEU A 12 1.94 -5.82 2.77
N VAL A 13 1.00 -5.77 3.70
CA VAL A 13 1.19 -6.30 5.05
C VAL A 13 0.48 -7.63 5.09
N HIS A 14 1.21 -8.71 5.40
CA HIS A 14 0.65 -10.04 5.35
C HIS A 14 1.24 -10.95 6.43
N THR A 15 0.54 -12.02 6.71
CA THR A 15 1.01 -13.06 7.64
C THR A 15 1.71 -14.18 6.88
N ALA A 16 2.34 -15.10 7.64
CA ALA A 16 2.99 -16.28 7.06
C ALA A 16 2.02 -17.16 6.27
N ASP A 17 0.76 -17.22 6.70
CA ASP A 17 -0.30 -17.99 6.02
C ASP A 17 -1.09 -17.16 5.01
N LEU A 18 -0.52 -16.03 4.59
CA LEU A 18 -1.04 -15.18 3.51
C LEU A 18 -2.41 -14.55 3.78
N GLN A 19 -2.64 -14.14 5.01
CA GLN A 19 -3.70 -13.19 5.34
C GLN A 19 -3.17 -11.80 5.02
N VAL A 20 -3.92 -11.01 4.28
CA VAL A 20 -3.50 -9.69 3.80
C VAL A 20 -4.32 -8.61 4.48
N LEU A 21 -3.64 -7.58 4.98
CA LEU A 21 -4.29 -6.43 5.60
C LEU A 21 -4.82 -5.49 4.54
N LEU A 22 -6.09 -5.12 4.67
CA LEU A 22 -6.73 -4.10 3.84
C LEU A 22 -7.29 -2.99 4.72
N LEU A 23 -7.25 -1.77 4.19
CA LEU A 23 -7.73 -0.55 4.82
C LEU A 23 -8.84 0.07 3.96
N GLU A 24 -9.91 0.52 4.59
CA GLU A 24 -11.01 1.20 3.88
C GLU A 24 -10.77 2.71 3.86
N ARG A 25 -10.85 3.31 2.68
CA ARG A 25 -10.59 4.74 2.51
C ARG A 25 -11.72 5.59 3.08
N ALA A 26 -11.35 6.62 3.86
CA ALA A 26 -12.33 7.57 4.40
C ALA A 26 -12.91 8.48 3.32
N ASP A 27 -12.09 8.84 2.30
CA ASP A 27 -12.54 9.72 1.21
C ASP A 27 -13.40 8.99 0.17
N ARG A 28 -13.39 7.66 0.17
CA ARG A 28 -14.18 6.80 -0.72
C ARG A 28 -14.62 5.55 0.04
N PRO A 29 -15.65 5.64 0.89
CA PRO A 29 -16.15 4.46 1.61
C PRO A 29 -16.47 3.31 0.68
N GLY A 30 -16.08 2.11 1.08
CA GLY A 30 -16.21 0.91 0.25
C GLY A 30 -14.99 0.64 -0.63
N PHE A 31 -14.05 1.59 -0.74
CA PHE A 31 -12.80 1.38 -1.48
C PHE A 31 -11.73 0.86 -0.52
N TRP A 32 -11.33 -0.38 -0.73
CA TRP A 32 -10.33 -1.07 0.09
C TRP A 32 -8.99 -1.10 -0.62
N GLN A 33 -7.91 -1.04 0.15
CA GLN A 33 -6.55 -1.00 -0.40
C GLN A 33 -5.52 -1.47 0.62
N SER A 34 -4.33 -1.82 0.15
CA SER A 34 -3.15 -1.99 1.01
C SER A 34 -2.64 -0.63 1.46
N VAL A 35 -1.63 -0.61 2.33
CA VAL A 35 -0.97 0.64 2.73
C VAL A 35 -0.39 1.31 1.49
N THR A 36 -0.67 2.58 1.29
CA THR A 36 -0.16 3.34 0.14
C THR A 36 0.00 4.81 0.49
N GLY A 37 0.93 5.47 -0.16
CA GLY A 37 1.11 6.91 0.01
C GLY A 37 2.22 7.45 -0.87
N SER A 38 2.17 8.76 -1.10
CA SER A 38 3.13 9.46 -1.95
C SER A 38 4.44 9.72 -1.23
N GLN A 39 5.53 9.69 -2.00
CA GLN A 39 6.85 10.07 -1.54
C GLN A 39 6.87 11.56 -1.19
N ASP A 40 7.46 11.90 -0.05
CA ASP A 40 7.74 13.29 0.29
C ASP A 40 9.12 13.68 -0.26
N ALA A 41 9.31 14.97 -0.49
CA ALA A 41 10.58 15.49 -0.98
C ALA A 41 11.71 15.10 -0.02
N GLY A 42 12.80 14.59 -0.56
CA GLY A 42 13.97 14.19 0.22
C GLY A 42 13.91 12.80 0.84
N GLU A 43 12.78 12.09 0.72
CA GLU A 43 12.68 10.71 1.22
C GLU A 43 13.21 9.72 0.20
N THR A 44 13.81 8.64 0.68
CA THR A 44 13.98 7.44 -0.15
C THR A 44 12.64 6.70 -0.21
N LEU A 45 12.48 5.79 -1.17
CA LEU A 45 11.26 4.98 -1.24
C LEU A 45 11.07 4.11 0.01
N LEU A 46 12.16 3.59 0.56
CA LEU A 46 12.11 2.80 1.80
C LEU A 46 11.61 3.67 2.97
N GLN A 47 12.10 4.90 3.07
CA GLN A 47 11.63 5.82 4.11
C GLN A 47 10.15 6.16 3.94
N THR A 48 9.70 6.32 2.70
CA THR A 48 8.27 6.54 2.40
C THR A 48 7.45 5.33 2.88
N ALA A 49 7.91 4.12 2.56
CA ALA A 49 7.23 2.89 2.98
C ALA A 49 7.14 2.79 4.51
N GLN A 50 8.23 3.07 5.22
CA GLN A 50 8.26 3.05 6.68
C GLN A 50 7.29 4.09 7.27
N ARG A 51 7.31 5.30 6.74
CA ARG A 51 6.45 6.39 7.22
C ARG A 51 4.97 6.09 7.00
N GLU A 52 4.60 5.71 5.79
CA GLU A 52 3.19 5.42 5.47
C GLU A 52 2.68 4.23 6.27
N LEU A 53 3.50 3.20 6.44
CA LEU A 53 3.15 2.05 7.26
C LEU A 53 2.83 2.48 8.71
N ALA A 54 3.69 3.29 9.30
CA ALA A 54 3.51 3.78 10.67
C ALA A 54 2.26 4.67 10.79
N GLU A 55 2.06 5.59 9.82
CA GLU A 55 0.92 6.49 9.84
C GLU A 55 -0.41 5.75 9.68
N GLU A 56 -0.46 4.77 8.80
CA GLU A 56 -1.72 4.11 8.45
C GLU A 56 -2.06 2.91 9.33
N THR A 57 -1.07 2.27 9.96
CA THR A 57 -1.30 1.04 10.75
C THR A 57 -0.77 1.10 12.17
N GLY A 58 0.05 2.09 12.51
CA GLY A 58 0.74 2.13 13.78
C GLY A 58 1.96 1.20 13.87
N ILE A 59 2.26 0.45 12.79
CA ILE A 59 3.40 -0.48 12.80
C ILE A 59 4.67 0.28 12.47
N VAL A 60 5.65 0.23 13.38
CA VAL A 60 6.98 0.78 13.16
C VAL A 60 7.89 -0.37 12.75
N ALA A 61 8.26 -0.41 11.47
CA ALA A 61 9.09 -1.47 10.91
C ALA A 61 10.48 -0.95 10.60
N GLU A 62 11.49 -1.72 10.99
CA GLU A 62 12.86 -1.44 10.60
C GLU A 62 13.04 -1.73 9.11
N ALA A 63 13.99 -1.04 8.48
CA ALA A 63 14.27 -1.22 7.05
C ALA A 63 14.57 -2.68 6.69
N SER A 64 15.24 -3.41 7.60
CA SER A 64 15.66 -4.79 7.36
C SER A 64 14.52 -5.80 7.21
N ILE A 65 13.32 -5.47 7.73
CA ILE A 65 12.18 -6.38 7.65
C ILE A 65 11.19 -6.02 6.54
N LEU A 66 11.39 -4.88 5.89
CA LEU A 66 10.63 -4.51 4.70
C LEU A 66 11.33 -5.06 3.46
N THR A 67 10.57 -5.72 2.61
CA THR A 67 11.10 -6.28 1.36
C THR A 67 10.74 -5.37 0.21
N ASP A 68 11.75 -4.85 -0.49
CA ASP A 68 11.57 -4.13 -1.74
C ASP A 68 11.42 -5.16 -2.86
N TRP A 69 10.28 -5.15 -3.54
CA TRP A 69 10.02 -6.09 -4.62
C TRP A 69 10.76 -5.75 -5.90
N GLN A 70 11.34 -4.56 -5.99
CA GLN A 70 11.95 -4.06 -7.22
C GLN A 70 10.97 -4.14 -8.38
N ARG A 71 9.69 -3.89 -8.05
CA ARG A 71 8.59 -3.88 -8.99
C ARG A 71 7.86 -2.56 -8.87
N GLN A 72 7.52 -2.00 -10.02
CA GLN A 72 6.73 -0.78 -10.06
C GLN A 72 5.56 -0.94 -11.01
N ASN A 73 4.48 -0.23 -10.72
CA ASN A 73 3.33 -0.11 -11.59
C ASN A 73 3.16 1.36 -11.94
N ARG A 74 2.93 1.64 -13.21
CA ARG A 74 2.59 2.97 -13.66
C ARG A 74 1.13 2.95 -14.07
N TYR A 75 0.32 3.81 -13.46
CA TYR A 75 -1.10 3.84 -13.75
C TYR A 75 -1.62 5.27 -13.89
N GLU A 76 -2.73 5.41 -14.62
CA GLU A 76 -3.42 6.67 -14.76
C GLU A 76 -4.14 7.01 -13.46
N ILE A 77 -3.92 8.23 -12.98
CA ILE A 77 -4.57 8.70 -11.75
C ILE A 77 -6.06 8.91 -12.03
N TYR A 78 -6.91 8.37 -11.16
CA TYR A 78 -8.36 8.57 -11.27
C TYR A 78 -8.68 10.07 -11.31
N ALA A 79 -9.60 10.44 -12.19
CA ALA A 79 -9.94 11.85 -12.43
C ALA A 79 -10.30 12.60 -11.15
N HIS A 80 -10.98 11.96 -10.21
CA HIS A 80 -11.40 12.60 -8.96
C HIS A 80 -10.25 12.87 -7.98
N TRP A 81 -9.03 12.35 -8.26
CA TRP A 81 -7.85 12.60 -7.43
C TRP A 81 -6.78 13.44 -8.13
N ARG A 82 -6.95 13.77 -9.43
CA ARG A 82 -5.94 14.51 -10.19
C ARG A 82 -5.64 15.90 -9.66
N ASN A 83 -6.61 16.52 -8.98
CA ASN A 83 -6.44 17.84 -8.41
C ASN A 83 -5.41 17.88 -7.27
N ARG A 84 -4.99 16.74 -6.75
CA ARG A 84 -3.95 16.63 -5.72
C ARG A 84 -2.54 16.77 -6.30
N TYR A 85 -2.42 16.71 -7.62
CA TYR A 85 -1.14 16.74 -8.35
C TYR A 85 -1.01 18.03 -9.16
N ALA A 86 0.23 18.36 -9.57
CA ALA A 86 0.46 19.53 -10.42
C ALA A 86 -0.29 19.40 -11.76
N PRO A 87 -0.69 20.52 -12.37
CA PRO A 87 -1.34 20.49 -13.68
C PRO A 87 -0.47 19.73 -14.69
N GLY A 88 -1.11 18.87 -15.49
CA GLY A 88 -0.42 18.05 -16.48
C GLY A 88 0.05 16.69 -15.98
N VAL A 89 0.01 16.44 -14.69
CA VAL A 89 0.32 15.11 -14.12
C VAL A 89 -0.88 14.20 -14.31
N THR A 90 -0.71 13.11 -15.04
CA THR A 90 -1.77 12.16 -15.35
C THR A 90 -1.50 10.77 -14.82
N HIS A 91 -0.24 10.42 -14.56
CA HIS A 91 0.17 9.08 -14.14
C HIS A 91 0.99 9.13 -12.86
N ASN A 92 0.88 8.07 -12.08
CA ASN A 92 1.66 7.83 -10.87
C ASN A 92 2.48 6.56 -11.05
N THR A 93 3.71 6.55 -10.51
CA THR A 93 4.55 5.35 -10.46
C THR A 93 4.55 4.84 -9.03
N GLU A 94 4.07 3.62 -8.85
CA GLU A 94 3.91 2.97 -7.55
C GLU A 94 4.97 1.89 -7.38
N HIS A 95 5.73 1.96 -6.30
CA HIS A 95 6.77 0.98 -5.96
C HIS A 95 6.28 0.04 -4.87
N VAL A 96 6.47 -1.25 -5.06
CA VAL A 96 5.90 -2.29 -4.20
C VAL A 96 6.89 -2.77 -3.15
N PHE A 97 6.41 -2.79 -1.90
CA PHE A 97 7.11 -3.36 -0.75
C PHE A 97 6.18 -4.35 -0.05
N SER A 98 6.76 -5.23 0.76
CA SER A 98 5.95 -6.09 1.62
C SER A 98 6.54 -6.19 3.02
N LEU A 99 5.65 -6.46 3.98
CA LEU A 99 6.00 -6.72 5.37
C LEU A 99 5.32 -8.01 5.79
N LYS A 100 6.12 -9.00 6.19
CA LYS A 100 5.61 -10.27 6.69
C LYS A 100 5.55 -10.22 8.22
N LEU A 101 4.36 -10.47 8.77
CA LEU A 101 4.14 -10.57 10.21
C LEU A 101 3.92 -12.03 10.61
N PRO A 102 4.25 -12.41 11.84
CA PRO A 102 4.03 -13.80 12.30
C PRO A 102 2.56 -14.17 12.38
N ALA A 103 1.69 -13.21 12.66
CA ALA A 103 0.24 -13.43 12.79
C ALA A 103 -0.49 -12.10 12.58
N VAL A 104 -1.81 -12.17 12.41
CA VAL A 104 -2.64 -10.97 12.39
C VAL A 104 -2.50 -10.25 13.74
N GLN A 105 -2.59 -8.94 13.71
CA GLN A 105 -2.48 -8.11 14.91
C GLN A 105 -3.40 -6.90 14.81
N ASP A 106 -3.63 -6.25 15.93
CA ASP A 106 -4.43 -5.04 16.00
C ASP A 106 -3.73 -3.90 15.27
N ILE A 107 -4.52 -3.13 14.56
CA ILE A 107 -4.05 -2.01 13.74
C ILE A 107 -4.58 -0.71 14.33
N VAL A 108 -3.71 0.31 14.39
CA VAL A 108 -4.10 1.65 14.82
C VAL A 108 -4.28 2.51 13.59
N LEU A 109 -5.54 2.73 13.21
CA LEU A 109 -5.87 3.48 11.99
C LEU A 109 -5.63 4.98 12.17
N ALA A 110 -5.29 5.65 11.06
CA ALA A 110 -5.32 7.11 10.96
C ALA A 110 -6.77 7.53 10.72
N PRO A 111 -7.48 8.12 11.72
CA PRO A 111 -8.95 8.26 11.65
C PRO A 111 -9.45 9.13 10.50
N ARG A 112 -8.62 10.04 9.98
CA ARG A 112 -9.00 10.91 8.87
C ARG A 112 -8.79 10.28 7.51
N GLU A 113 -7.97 9.23 7.44
CA GLU A 113 -7.59 8.59 6.18
C GLU A 113 -8.30 7.27 5.96
N HIS A 114 -8.55 6.53 7.03
CA HIS A 114 -9.14 5.19 6.94
C HIS A 114 -10.25 4.99 7.96
N LEU A 115 -11.32 4.33 7.53
CA LEU A 115 -12.51 4.05 8.36
C LEU A 115 -12.41 2.74 9.09
N ASP A 116 -11.79 1.73 8.47
CA ASP A 116 -11.79 0.37 8.98
C ASP A 116 -10.61 -0.41 8.40
N CYS A 117 -10.34 -1.56 8.98
CA CYS A 117 -9.33 -2.50 8.48
C CYS A 117 -9.88 -3.90 8.57
N GLN A 118 -9.34 -4.80 7.73
CA GLN A 118 -9.67 -6.22 7.78
C GLN A 118 -8.48 -7.03 7.30
N TRP A 119 -8.41 -8.27 7.78
CA TRP A 119 -7.45 -9.27 7.31
C TRP A 119 -8.21 -10.29 6.49
N LEU A 120 -7.80 -10.52 5.25
CA LEU A 120 -8.44 -11.46 4.35
C LEU A 120 -7.41 -12.42 3.75
N PRO A 121 -7.80 -13.68 3.48
CA PRO A 121 -6.96 -14.55 2.65
C PRO A 121 -6.61 -13.84 1.35
N TRP A 122 -5.41 -14.07 0.82
CA TRP A 122 -4.90 -13.29 -0.30
C TRP A 122 -5.84 -13.26 -1.52
N ARG A 123 -6.54 -14.37 -1.81
CA ARG A 123 -7.48 -14.41 -2.96
C ARG A 123 -8.65 -13.47 -2.76
N GLU A 124 -9.23 -13.49 -1.57
CA GLU A 124 -10.33 -12.59 -1.23
C GLU A 124 -9.86 -11.14 -1.19
N ALA A 125 -8.66 -10.90 -0.65
CA ALA A 125 -8.08 -9.56 -0.61
C ALA A 125 -7.87 -9.01 -2.03
N ALA A 126 -7.35 -9.83 -2.95
CA ALA A 126 -7.16 -9.42 -4.34
C ALA A 126 -8.47 -9.04 -5.03
N ASP A 127 -9.55 -9.76 -4.71
CA ASP A 127 -10.86 -9.47 -5.28
C ASP A 127 -11.52 -8.25 -4.63
N CYS A 128 -11.12 -7.90 -3.41
CA CYS A 128 -11.72 -6.82 -2.62
C CYS A 128 -11.16 -5.43 -2.95
N VAL A 129 -9.87 -5.33 -3.29
CA VAL A 129 -9.21 -4.04 -3.51
C VAL A 129 -9.75 -3.35 -4.76
N PHE A 130 -9.80 -2.01 -4.71
CA PHE A 130 -10.42 -1.25 -5.80
C PHE A 130 -9.51 -1.04 -7.02
N SER A 131 -8.17 -1.10 -6.84
CA SER A 131 -7.26 -0.83 -7.95
C SER A 131 -6.70 -2.11 -8.55
N TRP A 132 -6.52 -2.10 -9.87
CA TRP A 132 -5.97 -3.25 -10.60
C TRP A 132 -4.52 -3.54 -10.18
N SER A 133 -3.73 -2.50 -9.91
CA SER A 133 -2.33 -2.67 -9.54
C SER A 133 -2.20 -3.34 -8.17
N ASN A 134 -3.04 -2.97 -7.22
CA ASN A 134 -3.08 -3.60 -5.89
C ASN A 134 -3.47 -5.07 -6.00
N ALA A 135 -4.50 -5.36 -6.82
CA ALA A 135 -4.94 -6.75 -7.05
C ALA A 135 -3.83 -7.61 -7.64
N GLU A 136 -3.12 -7.08 -8.65
CA GLU A 136 -2.03 -7.82 -9.30
C GLU A 136 -0.91 -8.19 -8.32
N VAL A 137 -0.48 -7.23 -7.48
CA VAL A 137 0.62 -7.50 -6.55
C VAL A 137 0.19 -8.45 -5.43
N ILE A 138 -1.06 -8.40 -4.99
CA ILE A 138 -1.59 -9.38 -4.04
C ILE A 138 -1.55 -10.78 -4.67
N ARG A 139 -1.94 -10.93 -5.92
CA ARG A 139 -1.90 -12.21 -6.63
C ARG A 139 -0.49 -12.73 -6.84
N GLU A 140 0.49 -11.83 -6.90
CA GLU A 140 1.90 -12.21 -7.01
C GLU A 140 2.49 -12.67 -5.67
N LEU A 141 1.89 -12.28 -4.56
CA LEU A 141 2.43 -12.55 -3.22
C LEU A 141 2.74 -14.03 -2.95
N PRO A 142 1.83 -14.99 -3.24
CA PRO A 142 2.13 -16.40 -3.00
C PRO A 142 3.35 -16.90 -3.77
N LEU A 143 3.53 -16.42 -5.01
CA LEU A 143 4.68 -16.79 -5.84
C LEU A 143 5.98 -16.26 -5.24
N ARG A 144 5.97 -15.04 -4.75
CA ARG A 144 7.16 -14.44 -4.14
C ARG A 144 7.52 -15.11 -2.83
N MET A 145 6.54 -15.50 -2.03
CA MET A 145 6.79 -16.22 -0.79
C MET A 145 7.36 -17.62 -1.04
N SER A 146 6.91 -18.32 -2.06
CA SER A 146 7.41 -19.65 -2.37
C SER A 146 8.84 -19.62 -2.91
N GLN A 147 9.29 -18.53 -3.52
CA GLN A 147 10.63 -18.34 -4.04
C GLN A 147 11.68 -18.01 -2.97
N ARG A 148 11.26 -17.79 -1.73
CA ARG A 148 12.14 -17.34 -0.64
C ARG A 148 12.50 -18.44 0.35
N THR A 149 12.24 -19.66 0.01
CA THR A 149 12.62 -20.81 0.84
C THR A 149 14.08 -21.18 0.66
#